data_66c568a647b720fba9bb05c28f1d753b
#
_entry.id   66c568a647b720fba9bb05c28f1d753b
#
_cell.length_a   1.000
_cell.length_b   1.000
_cell.length_c   1.000
_cell.angle_alpha   90.00
_cell.angle_beta   90.00
_cell.angle_gamma   90.00
#
_symmetry.space_group_name_H-M   'P 1'
#
loop_
_entity.id
_entity.type
_entity.pdbx_description
1 polymer ?
#
loop_
_entity_poly.entity_id
_entity_poly.type
_entity_poly.pdbx_seq_one_letter_code
_entity_poly.pdbx_strand_id
1 'polypeptide(L)'
;MSFAKFAFLLVLVCSIPVFHAYGQLDDKPAQGILRSGIVGVKLLDAYFGTSTEKMEVGPGDKNVPFTVEFANISTADIVGIKGQLSVPTYFHSPQGINYPILADSNAKATLGSNFHLTFYLDISDGALIKTYPGSVEIDYSRLKSSGVRENSFQFTFTLPGESILNLKSLTPVITSITNNDVTLEISNYGSATLSNVDVVLQNTDTSISSASTSTTNVEKVIFDQNHWKIGNIDPNSAKTFSFNVFVPESLKNEPLRIPMKITYSNAHGDKQSLTRVADLYINGLIKPSIYGVKVIELSGKKTIIGEILNEGNADGLFGFVKLLPRGDSNIKESSQYIDEIEPDSPVPFNVPIESNGLLSFGEHDIRIIVSYKDAVRDEHTVTYDTTITIVPFEDNTDYGSMIGGLIFLAIVIAIGYK
;
A
#
# COMPACT_ATOMS: atom_id res chain seq x y z
N MET A 1 -67.30 -22.73 18.70
CA MET A 1 -66.88 -24.13 18.45
C MET A 1 -65.36 -24.12 18.45
N SER A 2 -64.70 -24.30 19.58
CA SER A 2 -64.21 -25.55 20.19
C SER A 2 -63.25 -26.29 19.25
N PHE A 3 -61.96 -26.31 19.50
CA PHE A 3 -61.30 -27.30 20.32
C PHE A 3 -59.79 -26.93 20.50
N ALA A 4 -59.39 -26.96 21.77
CA ALA A 4 -58.03 -26.99 22.24
C ALA A 4 -57.36 -28.32 21.91
N LYS A 5 -56.05 -28.34 21.60
CA LYS A 5 -55.23 -29.53 21.74
C LYS A 5 -53.89 -29.17 22.39
N PHE A 6 -53.75 -29.68 23.56
CA PHE A 6 -52.54 -29.91 24.39
C PHE A 6 -51.30 -30.29 23.61
N ALA A 7 -50.19 -29.57 23.81
CA ALA A 7 -48.85 -30.02 23.48
C ALA A 7 -48.15 -30.48 24.76
N PHE A 8 -47.77 -31.73 24.78
CA PHE A 8 -47.04 -32.41 25.83
C PHE A 8 -45.56 -31.97 25.79
N LEU A 9 -45.12 -31.31 26.83
CA LEU A 9 -43.69 -30.97 27.03
C LEU A 9 -42.98 -32.16 27.65
N LEU A 10 -42.17 -32.90 26.88
CA LEU A 10 -41.34 -33.97 27.35
C LEU A 10 -40.03 -33.39 27.90
N VAL A 11 -39.93 -33.24 29.21
CA VAL A 11 -38.67 -32.89 29.89
C VAL A 11 -37.80 -34.13 30.02
N LEU A 12 -36.77 -34.21 29.19
CA LEU A 12 -35.73 -35.24 29.30
C LEU A 12 -34.74 -34.84 30.38
N VAL A 13 -34.90 -35.37 31.59
CA VAL A 13 -33.94 -35.23 32.67
C VAL A 13 -32.76 -36.16 32.38
N CYS A 14 -31.65 -35.63 31.86
CA CYS A 14 -30.38 -36.36 31.84
C CYS A 14 -29.78 -36.39 33.23
N SER A 15 -29.96 -37.49 33.92
CA SER A 15 -29.24 -37.80 35.15
C SER A 15 -27.77 -38.08 34.85
N ILE A 16 -26.91 -37.13 35.16
CA ILE A 16 -25.46 -37.33 35.17
C ILE A 16 -25.11 -38.08 36.45
N PRO A 17 -24.48 -39.24 36.38
CA PRO A 17 -23.98 -39.90 37.60
C PRO A 17 -22.79 -39.09 38.12
N VAL A 18 -22.99 -38.45 39.28
CA VAL A 18 -21.88 -37.88 40.05
C VAL A 18 -21.12 -39.06 40.67
N PHE A 19 -20.00 -39.40 40.06
CA PHE A 19 -19.05 -40.28 40.73
C PHE A 19 -18.41 -39.53 41.90
N HIS A 20 -18.89 -39.81 43.11
CA HIS A 20 -18.16 -39.48 44.32
C HIS A 20 -16.98 -40.41 44.43
N ALA A 21 -15.81 -39.99 43.97
CA ALA A 21 -14.56 -40.64 44.36
C ALA A 21 -14.28 -40.29 45.82
N TYR A 22 -14.68 -41.16 46.73
CA TYR A 22 -14.15 -41.15 48.07
C TYR A 22 -12.69 -41.60 47.98
N GLY A 23 -11.78 -40.63 47.80
CA GLY A 23 -10.37 -40.83 48.09
C GLY A 23 -10.23 -41.04 49.60
N GLN A 24 -9.93 -42.25 50.02
CA GLN A 24 -9.41 -42.46 51.36
C GLN A 24 -8.19 -41.58 51.54
N LEU A 25 -8.30 -40.56 52.38
CA LEU A 25 -7.16 -39.86 52.96
C LEU A 25 -6.43 -40.90 53.81
N ASP A 26 -5.39 -41.49 53.23
CA ASP A 26 -4.43 -42.29 53.97
C ASP A 26 -3.67 -41.30 54.87
N ASP A 27 -4.05 -41.26 56.13
CA ASP A 27 -3.42 -40.47 57.19
C ASP A 27 -2.04 -41.03 57.54
N LYS A 28 -1.17 -41.11 56.52
CA LYS A 28 0.27 -41.18 56.72
C LYS A 28 0.85 -39.81 56.69
N PRO A 29 1.48 -39.35 57.77
CA PRO A 29 2.16 -38.05 57.71
C PRO A 29 3.17 -38.09 56.59
N ALA A 30 3.02 -37.15 55.66
CA ALA A 30 3.91 -36.95 54.51
C ALA A 30 5.31 -36.52 55.04
N GLN A 31 6.05 -37.47 55.63
CA GLN A 31 7.46 -37.28 56.05
C GLN A 31 8.44 -37.56 54.91
N GLY A 32 8.04 -37.42 53.66
CA GLY A 32 8.90 -37.72 52.51
C GLY A 32 9.11 -36.62 51.48
N ILE A 33 8.30 -35.55 51.52
CA ILE A 33 8.30 -34.58 50.40
C ILE A 33 9.09 -33.29 50.73
N LEU A 34 9.56 -33.09 51.95
CA LEU A 34 10.36 -31.92 52.34
C LEU A 34 11.89 -32.13 52.22
N ARG A 35 12.35 -33.20 51.52
CA ARG A 35 13.79 -33.45 51.28
C ARG A 35 14.23 -33.45 49.81
N SER A 36 13.36 -33.20 48.83
CA SER A 36 13.84 -32.70 47.53
C SER A 36 14.26 -31.24 47.76
N GLY A 37 15.54 -31.03 47.80
CA GLY A 37 16.16 -29.79 48.27
C GLY A 37 15.40 -28.56 47.77
N ILE A 38 15.19 -27.60 48.66
CA ILE A 38 14.79 -26.25 48.26
C ILE A 38 15.81 -25.82 47.24
N VAL A 39 15.46 -25.89 45.96
CA VAL A 39 16.30 -25.40 44.86
C VAL A 39 16.49 -23.94 45.17
N GLY A 40 17.71 -23.51 45.46
CA GLY A 40 18.00 -22.16 45.91
C GLY A 40 17.79 -21.12 44.84
N VAL A 41 17.49 -21.57 43.61
CA VAL A 41 17.22 -20.75 42.42
C VAL A 41 16.03 -21.36 41.69
N LYS A 42 15.20 -20.49 41.13
CA LYS A 42 14.06 -20.88 40.29
C LYS A 42 14.21 -20.18 38.93
N LEU A 43 14.05 -20.89 37.84
CA LEU A 43 13.97 -20.33 36.52
C LEU A 43 12.60 -19.66 36.34
N LEU A 44 12.58 -18.44 35.78
CA LEU A 44 11.38 -17.64 35.53
C LEU A 44 11.01 -17.56 34.06
N ASP A 45 11.97 -17.18 33.19
CA ASP A 45 11.74 -16.97 31.76
C ASP A 45 13.03 -17.21 30.96
N ALA A 46 12.88 -17.45 29.63
CA ALA A 46 13.98 -17.57 28.70
C ALA A 46 13.56 -17.03 27.33
N TYR A 47 14.24 -16.01 26.84
CA TYR A 47 13.83 -15.28 25.64
C TYR A 47 15.02 -14.66 24.92
N PHE A 48 14.84 -14.36 23.63
CA PHE A 48 15.79 -13.53 22.88
C PHE A 48 15.68 -12.07 23.31
N GLY A 49 16.81 -11.43 23.48
CA GLY A 49 16.93 -10.06 23.94
C GLY A 49 17.80 -9.91 25.18
N THR A 50 17.86 -8.70 25.70
CA THR A 50 18.55 -8.33 26.94
C THR A 50 17.61 -8.37 28.13
N SER A 51 18.11 -8.14 29.34
CA SER A 51 17.27 -8.04 30.55
C SER A 51 16.27 -6.86 30.53
N THR A 52 16.43 -5.92 29.64
CA THR A 52 15.59 -4.72 29.54
C THR A 52 14.64 -4.73 28.34
N GLU A 53 14.93 -5.55 27.33
CA GLU A 53 14.18 -5.54 26.08
C GLU A 53 14.18 -6.93 25.41
N LYS A 54 13.00 -7.44 25.09
CA LYS A 54 12.84 -8.63 24.23
C LYS A 54 13.08 -8.21 22.77
N MET A 55 13.80 -9.05 22.03
CA MET A 55 14.15 -8.78 20.62
C MET A 55 13.44 -9.76 19.70
N GLU A 56 13.00 -9.27 18.56
CA GLU A 56 12.63 -10.10 17.42
C GLU A 56 13.92 -10.54 16.73
N VAL A 57 14.00 -11.84 16.49
CA VAL A 57 15.15 -12.47 15.84
C VAL A 57 14.68 -13.52 14.87
N GLY A 58 15.43 -13.70 13.78
CA GLY A 58 15.12 -14.62 12.71
C GLY A 58 16.23 -15.63 12.41
N PRO A 59 15.96 -16.57 11.50
CA PRO A 59 16.98 -17.44 10.93
C PRO A 59 18.09 -16.61 10.26
N GLY A 60 19.34 -16.96 10.51
CA GLY A 60 20.52 -16.28 9.96
C GLY A 60 21.14 -15.21 10.85
N ASP A 61 20.43 -14.76 11.90
CA ASP A 61 20.93 -13.73 12.81
C ASP A 61 22.18 -14.17 13.56
N LYS A 62 23.06 -13.23 13.80
CA LYS A 62 24.37 -13.44 14.41
C LYS A 62 24.54 -12.64 15.69
N ASN A 63 25.25 -13.26 16.65
CA ASN A 63 25.62 -12.63 17.91
C ASN A 63 24.40 -12.06 18.67
N VAL A 64 23.29 -12.79 18.67
CA VAL A 64 22.01 -12.37 19.27
C VAL A 64 22.05 -12.62 20.77
N PRO A 65 21.66 -11.62 21.62
CA PRO A 65 21.51 -11.86 23.04
C PRO A 65 20.32 -12.79 23.35
N PHE A 66 20.54 -13.74 24.22
CA PHE A 66 19.55 -14.66 24.75
C PHE A 66 19.60 -14.63 26.28
N THR A 67 18.54 -14.17 26.92
CA THR A 67 18.48 -13.98 28.36
C THR A 67 17.65 -15.07 29.02
N VAL A 68 18.23 -15.64 30.07
CA VAL A 68 17.54 -16.55 31.00
C VAL A 68 17.40 -15.85 32.34
N GLU A 69 16.17 -15.71 32.80
CA GLU A 69 15.81 -15.01 34.04
C GLU A 69 15.57 -16.01 35.16
N PHE A 70 16.10 -15.71 36.34
CA PHE A 70 16.02 -16.53 37.53
C PHE A 70 15.59 -15.71 38.75
N ALA A 71 15.02 -16.39 39.75
CA ALA A 71 14.78 -15.84 41.05
C ALA A 71 15.65 -16.54 42.10
N ASN A 72 16.30 -15.78 42.98
CA ASN A 72 16.95 -16.33 44.18
C ASN A 72 15.89 -16.61 45.25
N ILE A 73 15.45 -17.84 45.38
CA ILE A 73 14.47 -18.30 46.38
C ILE A 73 15.16 -19.01 47.56
N SER A 74 16.53 -18.91 47.64
CA SER A 74 17.30 -19.49 48.74
C SER A 74 17.16 -18.67 50.01
N THR A 75 17.75 -19.14 51.08
CA THR A 75 17.81 -18.44 52.38
C THR A 75 19.02 -17.51 52.51
N ALA A 76 19.80 -17.30 51.46
CA ALA A 76 21.03 -16.50 51.47
C ALA A 76 21.23 -15.85 50.11
N ASP A 77 22.02 -14.78 50.12
CA ASP A 77 22.50 -14.13 48.90
C ASP A 77 23.42 -15.07 48.11
N ILE A 78 23.35 -15.03 46.80
CA ILE A 78 24.23 -15.82 45.91
C ILE A 78 25.13 -14.89 45.10
N VAL A 79 26.34 -15.38 44.79
CA VAL A 79 27.39 -14.66 44.11
C VAL A 79 28.16 -15.55 43.14
N GLY A 80 28.90 -14.99 42.21
CA GLY A 80 29.78 -15.72 41.29
C GLY A 80 29.00 -16.66 40.40
N ILE A 81 27.91 -16.15 39.84
CA ILE A 81 26.98 -16.96 39.05
C ILE A 81 27.58 -17.15 37.66
N LYS A 82 27.70 -18.40 37.22
CA LYS A 82 28.10 -18.80 35.88
C LYS A 82 27.02 -19.70 35.28
N GLY A 83 26.85 -19.65 33.98
CA GLY A 83 25.88 -20.49 33.27
C GLY A 83 26.43 -21.06 31.97
N GLN A 84 26.01 -22.28 31.67
CA GLN A 84 26.21 -22.92 30.39
C GLN A 84 24.86 -23.25 29.78
N LEU A 85 24.63 -22.75 28.56
CA LEU A 85 23.39 -22.98 27.84
C LEU A 85 23.55 -24.13 26.85
N SER A 86 22.57 -25.04 26.84
CA SER A 86 22.45 -26.14 25.89
C SER A 86 21.14 -25.99 25.09
N VAL A 87 21.28 -25.82 23.79
CA VAL A 87 20.19 -25.59 22.83
C VAL A 87 20.36 -26.48 21.60
N PRO A 88 19.32 -26.69 20.77
CA PRO A 88 19.45 -27.44 19.52
C PRO A 88 20.52 -26.87 18.58
N THR A 89 21.04 -27.69 17.69
CA THR A 89 22.18 -27.39 16.78
C THR A 89 21.95 -26.19 15.85
N TYR A 90 20.71 -25.75 15.70
CA TYR A 90 20.39 -24.52 14.97
C TYR A 90 20.88 -23.25 15.68
N PHE A 91 21.18 -23.35 16.98
CA PHE A 91 21.66 -22.24 17.82
C PHE A 91 23.05 -22.61 18.33
N HIS A 92 24.04 -21.78 18.12
CA HIS A 92 25.41 -22.07 18.51
C HIS A 92 26.15 -20.82 18.99
N SER A 93 27.29 -21.04 19.60
CA SER A 93 28.15 -19.95 20.04
C SER A 93 28.63 -19.11 18.83
N PRO A 94 28.73 -17.79 18.95
CA PRO A 94 29.36 -16.94 17.94
C PRO A 94 30.82 -17.30 17.64
N GLN A 95 31.47 -18.05 18.57
CA GLN A 95 32.82 -18.58 18.38
C GLN A 95 32.87 -19.82 17.49
N GLY A 96 31.70 -20.45 17.21
CA GLY A 96 31.55 -21.61 16.36
C GLY A 96 30.74 -22.75 17.00
N ILE A 97 30.33 -23.71 16.19
CA ILE A 97 29.40 -24.80 16.58
C ILE A 97 29.96 -25.69 17.72
N ASN A 98 31.26 -25.83 17.81
CA ASN A 98 31.89 -26.70 18.81
C ASN A 98 32.26 -25.98 20.12
N TYR A 99 31.95 -24.70 20.24
CA TYR A 99 32.24 -23.93 21.44
C TYR A 99 31.04 -23.92 22.37
N PRO A 100 31.29 -24.02 23.70
CA PRO A 100 30.20 -23.92 24.67
C PRO A 100 29.63 -22.48 24.68
N ILE A 101 28.32 -22.39 24.95
CA ILE A 101 27.61 -21.13 25.10
C ILE A 101 27.62 -20.78 26.59
N LEU A 102 28.42 -19.80 26.97
CA LEU A 102 28.66 -19.46 28.34
C LEU A 102 28.23 -18.03 28.65
N ALA A 103 27.76 -17.81 29.87
CA ALA A 103 27.57 -16.48 30.46
C ALA A 103 27.98 -16.47 31.89
N ASP A 104 28.44 -15.29 32.37
CA ASP A 104 28.77 -15.07 33.77
C ASP A 104 28.10 -13.80 34.29
N SER A 105 27.89 -13.77 35.61
CA SER A 105 27.41 -12.58 36.31
C SER A 105 28.18 -12.43 37.60
N ASN A 106 28.87 -11.32 37.71
CA ASN A 106 29.53 -10.91 38.96
C ASN A 106 28.55 -10.20 39.91
N ALA A 107 27.32 -9.99 39.49
CA ALA A 107 26.29 -9.38 40.30
C ALA A 107 25.92 -10.26 41.48
N LYS A 108 25.71 -9.65 42.63
CA LYS A 108 25.14 -10.33 43.79
C LYS A 108 23.62 -10.39 43.63
N ALA A 109 23.04 -11.59 43.63
CA ALA A 109 21.60 -11.77 43.70
C ALA A 109 21.16 -11.94 45.16
N THR A 110 20.47 -10.93 45.68
CA THR A 110 19.99 -10.94 47.07
C THR A 110 18.81 -11.93 47.24
N LEU A 111 18.56 -12.33 48.47
CA LEU A 111 17.40 -13.13 48.81
C LEU A 111 16.11 -12.49 48.26
N GLY A 112 15.33 -13.26 47.49
CA GLY A 112 14.07 -12.82 46.93
C GLY A 112 14.17 -11.93 45.66
N SER A 113 15.41 -11.61 45.19
CA SER A 113 15.61 -10.83 43.97
C SER A 113 15.68 -11.72 42.71
N ASN A 114 15.32 -11.13 41.57
CA ASN A 114 15.61 -11.71 40.28
C ASN A 114 17.03 -11.39 39.85
N PHE A 115 17.59 -12.28 39.03
CA PHE A 115 18.83 -12.08 38.31
C PHE A 115 18.75 -12.74 36.94
N HIS A 116 19.64 -12.38 36.04
CA HIS A 116 19.64 -12.90 34.70
C HIS A 116 21.06 -13.25 34.24
N LEU A 117 21.13 -14.19 33.31
CA LEU A 117 22.30 -14.51 32.50
C LEU A 117 21.98 -14.25 31.04
N THR A 118 22.81 -13.45 30.38
CA THR A 118 22.66 -13.18 28.95
C THR A 118 23.76 -13.91 28.19
N PHE A 119 23.34 -14.82 27.34
CA PHE A 119 24.17 -15.60 26.42
C PHE A 119 24.15 -14.94 25.05
N TYR A 120 25.12 -15.23 24.21
CA TYR A 120 25.13 -14.77 22.83
C TYR A 120 25.08 -15.98 21.90
N LEU A 121 24.18 -15.92 20.90
CA LEU A 121 23.91 -17.01 19.98
C LEU A 121 24.01 -16.55 18.53
N ASP A 122 24.51 -17.45 17.69
CA ASP A 122 24.30 -17.40 16.24
C ASP A 122 23.13 -18.34 15.91
N ILE A 123 22.23 -17.88 15.05
CA ILE A 123 21.07 -18.65 14.57
C ILE A 123 21.35 -19.11 13.13
N SER A 124 21.23 -20.39 12.88
CA SER A 124 21.43 -20.95 11.53
C SER A 124 20.30 -20.52 10.57
N ASP A 125 20.60 -20.32 9.29
CA ASP A 125 19.61 -19.98 8.25
C ASP A 125 18.49 -21.03 8.13
N GLY A 126 18.77 -22.30 8.47
CA GLY A 126 17.81 -23.39 8.44
C GLY A 126 16.95 -23.51 9.70
N ALA A 127 17.06 -22.60 10.67
CA ALA A 127 16.21 -22.61 11.85
C ALA A 127 14.75 -22.27 11.46
N LEU A 128 13.79 -22.99 12.02
CA LEU A 128 12.37 -22.72 11.77
C LEU A 128 11.81 -21.82 12.88
N ILE A 129 10.85 -20.98 12.54
CA ILE A 129 10.10 -20.17 13.50
C ILE A 129 9.14 -21.09 14.26
N LYS A 130 9.53 -21.45 15.48
CA LYS A 130 8.78 -22.34 16.36
C LYS A 130 9.37 -22.34 17.77
N THR A 131 8.73 -23.08 18.66
CA THR A 131 9.24 -23.33 20.02
C THR A 131 10.27 -24.47 20.00
N TYR A 132 11.36 -24.26 20.72
CA TYR A 132 12.48 -25.18 20.88
C TYR A 132 12.70 -25.53 22.35
N PRO A 133 13.18 -26.75 22.68
CA PRO A 133 13.65 -27.07 24.02
C PRO A 133 15.04 -26.50 24.27
N GLY A 134 15.32 -26.11 25.50
CA GLY A 134 16.63 -25.70 25.97
C GLY A 134 16.86 -26.15 27.40
N SER A 135 18.12 -26.15 27.80
CA SER A 135 18.51 -26.34 29.20
C SER A 135 19.67 -25.40 29.54
N VAL A 136 19.73 -25.01 30.80
CA VAL A 136 20.80 -24.19 31.33
C VAL A 136 21.31 -24.80 32.63
N GLU A 137 22.61 -24.96 32.73
CA GLU A 137 23.33 -25.33 33.96
C GLU A 137 23.91 -24.08 34.56
N ILE A 138 23.68 -23.88 35.86
CA ILE A 138 24.21 -22.73 36.58
C ILE A 138 25.04 -23.16 37.80
N ASP A 139 26.20 -22.53 37.94
CA ASP A 139 27.09 -22.61 39.11
C ASP A 139 27.01 -21.34 39.90
N TYR A 140 26.90 -21.44 41.20
CA TYR A 140 26.93 -20.28 42.09
C TYR A 140 27.39 -20.60 43.49
N SER A 141 27.86 -19.61 44.23
CA SER A 141 28.18 -19.73 45.64
C SER A 141 27.20 -18.95 46.52
N ARG A 142 26.88 -19.48 47.70
CA ARG A 142 26.11 -18.75 48.71
C ARG A 142 27.01 -17.92 49.56
N LEU A 143 26.61 -16.70 49.83
CA LEU A 143 27.36 -15.84 50.74
C LEU A 143 27.37 -16.46 52.15
N LYS A 144 28.56 -16.51 52.80
CA LYS A 144 28.77 -17.15 54.12
C LYS A 144 28.60 -18.69 54.16
N SER A 145 28.63 -19.38 53.02
CA SER A 145 28.61 -20.86 52.95
C SER A 145 29.70 -21.30 51.97
N SER A 146 30.46 -22.34 52.37
CA SER A 146 31.50 -22.89 51.50
C SER A 146 30.91 -23.79 50.41
N GLY A 147 31.60 -23.79 49.26
CA GLY A 147 31.31 -24.68 48.12
C GLY A 147 30.47 -24.01 47.01
N VAL A 148 30.71 -24.53 45.84
CA VAL A 148 29.92 -24.21 44.62
C VAL A 148 28.70 -25.10 44.59
N ARG A 149 27.58 -24.57 44.16
CA ARG A 149 26.34 -25.28 43.94
C ARG A 149 26.00 -25.27 42.45
N GLU A 150 25.57 -26.42 41.97
CA GLU A 150 25.20 -26.62 40.58
C GLU A 150 23.70 -26.92 40.51
N ASN A 151 23.01 -26.29 39.56
CA ASN A 151 21.60 -26.56 39.24
C ASN A 151 21.40 -26.57 37.72
N SER A 152 20.60 -27.53 37.27
CA SER A 152 20.19 -27.64 35.86
C SER A 152 18.70 -27.37 35.72
N PHE A 153 18.31 -26.60 34.74
CA PHE A 153 16.93 -26.22 34.44
C PHE A 153 16.62 -26.53 32.98
N GLN A 154 15.48 -27.15 32.75
CA GLN A 154 14.93 -27.32 31.40
C GLN A 154 13.85 -26.28 31.17
N PHE A 155 13.78 -25.78 29.95
CA PHE A 155 12.80 -24.77 29.52
C PHE A 155 12.47 -24.94 28.03
N THR A 156 11.52 -24.14 27.58
CA THR A 156 11.23 -23.97 26.16
C THR A 156 11.34 -22.49 25.82
N PHE A 157 11.81 -22.18 24.61
CA PHE A 157 11.89 -20.83 24.09
C PHE A 157 11.42 -20.80 22.64
N THR A 158 10.93 -19.66 22.19
CA THR A 158 10.40 -19.51 20.82
C THR A 158 11.34 -18.64 20.00
N LEU A 159 11.69 -19.10 18.80
CA LEU A 159 12.28 -18.25 17.77
C LEU A 159 11.13 -17.43 17.15
N PRO A 160 11.04 -16.12 17.41
CA PRO A 160 9.84 -15.36 17.09
C PRO A 160 9.72 -14.98 15.62
N GLY A 161 10.86 -14.89 14.92
CA GLY A 161 10.92 -14.24 13.60
C GLY A 161 10.97 -12.72 13.71
N GLU A 162 11.12 -12.06 12.57
CA GLU A 162 11.22 -10.61 12.45
C GLU A 162 9.98 -10.04 11.77
N SER A 163 9.58 -8.87 12.23
CA SER A 163 8.47 -8.08 11.67
C SER A 163 9.03 -6.95 10.81
N ILE A 164 8.99 -7.11 9.47
CA ILE A 164 9.51 -6.11 8.53
C ILE A 164 8.37 -5.60 7.66
N LEU A 165 7.89 -4.39 7.97
CA LEU A 165 6.78 -3.76 7.28
C LEU A 165 7.28 -2.75 6.24
N ASN A 166 6.74 -2.85 5.02
CA ASN A 166 6.90 -1.87 3.96
C ASN A 166 5.55 -1.34 3.48
N LEU A 167 5.53 -0.07 3.05
CA LEU A 167 4.38 0.58 2.43
C LEU A 167 4.78 1.05 1.04
N LYS A 168 3.97 0.72 0.04
CA LYS A 168 4.19 1.10 -1.37
C LYS A 168 2.89 1.62 -1.98
N SER A 169 2.99 2.65 -2.83
CA SER A 169 1.86 3.05 -3.68
C SER A 169 1.80 2.19 -4.94
N LEU A 170 0.62 1.67 -5.25
CA LEU A 170 0.29 1.04 -6.54
C LEU A 170 -0.28 2.05 -7.54
N THR A 171 -0.70 3.22 -7.06
CA THR A 171 -1.16 4.36 -7.87
C THR A 171 -0.19 5.53 -7.69
N PRO A 172 0.99 5.50 -8.34
CA PRO A 172 2.04 6.50 -8.09
C PRO A 172 1.71 7.88 -8.68
N VAL A 173 0.78 7.96 -9.63
CA VAL A 173 0.37 9.19 -10.31
C VAL A 173 -1.13 9.38 -10.14
N ILE A 174 -1.53 10.59 -9.77
CA ILE A 174 -2.92 11.05 -9.62
C ILE A 174 -3.11 12.37 -10.36
N THR A 175 -4.36 12.78 -10.54
CA THR A 175 -4.71 13.94 -11.35
C THR A 175 -5.36 15.05 -10.52
N SER A 176 -4.95 16.29 -10.71
CA SER A 176 -5.57 17.46 -10.05
C SER A 176 -6.99 17.72 -10.54
N ILE A 177 -7.77 18.48 -9.77
CA ILE A 177 -9.18 18.85 -9.99
C ILE A 177 -10.13 17.67 -10.23
N THR A 178 -9.73 16.46 -9.84
CA THR A 178 -10.55 15.24 -9.92
C THR A 178 -10.51 14.45 -8.62
N ASN A 179 -11.47 13.51 -8.47
CA ASN A 179 -11.40 12.44 -7.50
C ASN A 179 -10.55 11.30 -8.07
N ASN A 180 -9.58 10.86 -7.29
CA ASN A 180 -8.66 9.80 -7.67
C ASN A 180 -8.81 8.59 -6.73
N ASP A 181 -8.86 7.40 -7.31
CA ASP A 181 -8.79 6.14 -6.57
C ASP A 181 -7.32 5.80 -6.32
N VAL A 182 -6.89 5.89 -5.07
CA VAL A 182 -5.51 5.56 -4.66
C VAL A 182 -5.50 4.21 -3.97
N THR A 183 -4.62 3.35 -4.43
CA THR A 183 -4.39 2.03 -3.84
C THR A 183 -2.97 1.95 -3.29
N LEU A 184 -2.86 1.60 -2.01
CA LEU A 184 -1.60 1.35 -1.32
C LEU A 184 -1.48 -0.13 -0.97
N GLU A 185 -0.25 -0.61 -0.91
CA GLU A 185 0.10 -1.97 -0.53
C GLU A 185 0.96 -1.94 0.74
N ILE A 186 0.59 -2.73 1.72
CA ILE A 186 1.41 -3.04 2.89
C ILE A 186 1.93 -4.46 2.74
N SER A 187 3.25 -4.60 2.76
CA SER A 187 3.94 -5.88 2.63
C SER A 187 4.69 -6.21 3.91
N ASN A 188 4.69 -7.49 4.28
CA ASN A 188 5.52 -8.05 5.31
C ASN A 188 6.68 -8.82 4.67
N TYR A 189 7.87 -8.27 4.71
CA TYR A 189 9.10 -8.93 4.23
C TYR A 189 9.81 -9.70 5.34
N GLY A 190 9.28 -9.65 6.56
CA GLY A 190 9.80 -10.37 7.69
C GLY A 190 9.41 -11.84 7.70
N SER A 191 9.92 -12.55 8.70
CA SER A 191 9.69 -13.97 8.93
C SER A 191 8.59 -14.23 9.98
N ALA A 192 8.11 -13.19 10.68
CA ALA A 192 7.00 -13.26 11.62
C ALA A 192 5.72 -12.64 11.04
N THR A 193 4.56 -13.10 11.50
CA THR A 193 3.27 -12.49 11.15
C THR A 193 3.11 -11.12 11.82
N LEU A 194 2.78 -10.09 11.04
CA LEU A 194 2.31 -8.81 11.58
C LEU A 194 0.85 -8.97 11.99
N SER A 195 0.56 -8.83 13.27
CA SER A 195 -0.80 -9.02 13.78
C SER A 195 -1.49 -7.69 14.05
N ASN A 196 -2.82 -7.64 13.81
CA ASN A 196 -3.66 -6.46 14.07
C ASN A 196 -3.13 -5.18 13.42
N VAL A 197 -2.69 -5.27 12.16
CA VAL A 197 -2.20 -4.10 11.41
C VAL A 197 -3.33 -3.11 11.21
N ASP A 198 -3.09 -1.89 11.65
CA ASP A 198 -4.04 -0.77 11.63
C ASP A 198 -3.33 0.46 11.07
N VAL A 199 -3.95 1.15 10.11
CA VAL A 199 -3.36 2.28 9.39
C VAL A 199 -4.22 3.51 9.59
N VAL A 200 -3.60 4.61 9.98
CA VAL A 200 -4.25 5.90 10.18
C VAL A 200 -3.50 6.98 9.39
N LEU A 201 -4.23 7.73 8.58
CA LEU A 201 -3.72 8.91 7.91
C LEU A 201 -3.35 9.98 8.95
N GLN A 202 -2.13 10.49 8.89
CA GLN A 202 -1.72 11.64 9.70
C GLN A 202 -1.96 12.93 8.92
N ASN A 203 -2.98 13.66 9.34
CA ASN A 203 -3.42 14.90 8.68
C ASN A 203 -2.87 16.16 9.38
N THR A 204 -1.72 16.07 10.03
CA THR A 204 -1.08 17.20 10.71
C THR A 204 0.31 17.45 10.15
N ASP A 205 0.75 18.70 10.13
CA ASP A 205 2.11 19.16 9.83
C ASP A 205 3.18 18.55 10.77
N THR A 206 3.22 17.26 10.88
CA THR A 206 4.28 16.56 11.58
C THR A 206 5.50 16.47 10.68
N SER A 207 6.62 17.02 11.13
CA SER A 207 7.93 16.75 10.53
C SER A 207 8.12 15.23 10.44
N ILE A 208 8.19 14.71 9.22
CA ILE A 208 8.25 13.27 8.92
C ILE A 208 9.55 12.64 9.43
N SER A 209 10.56 13.44 9.69
CA SER A 209 11.75 13.02 10.42
C SER A 209 12.44 14.25 11.03
N SER A 210 13.09 14.04 12.17
CA SER A 210 13.93 15.06 12.83
C SER A 210 15.15 15.54 12.01
N ALA A 211 15.38 14.95 10.83
CA ALA A 211 16.51 15.24 9.95
C ALA A 211 16.12 15.83 8.57
N SER A 212 14.84 15.92 8.24
CA SER A 212 14.40 16.51 6.96
C SER A 212 13.33 17.58 7.18
N THR A 213 13.51 18.73 6.55
CA THR A 213 12.55 19.84 6.47
C THR A 213 11.40 19.56 5.48
N SER A 214 11.11 18.32 5.16
CA SER A 214 10.05 17.96 4.22
C SER A 214 8.71 18.03 4.92
N THR A 215 7.97 19.09 4.68
CA THR A 215 6.58 19.27 5.09
C THR A 215 5.66 18.42 4.21
N THR A 216 4.62 17.84 4.80
CA THR A 216 3.53 17.21 4.06
C THR A 216 2.59 18.28 3.53
N ASN A 217 1.90 18.00 2.43
CA ASN A 217 0.86 18.86 1.84
C ASN A 217 -0.53 18.21 1.87
N VAL A 218 -0.71 17.16 2.68
CA VAL A 218 -1.98 16.42 2.81
C VAL A 218 -3.14 17.27 3.33
N GLU A 219 -2.88 18.35 4.07
CA GLU A 219 -3.91 19.28 4.55
C GLU A 219 -4.67 20.00 3.43
N LYS A 220 -4.07 20.07 2.23
CA LYS A 220 -4.65 20.72 1.06
C LYS A 220 -5.56 19.80 0.24
N VAL A 221 -5.58 18.51 0.53
CA VAL A 221 -6.36 17.51 -0.20
C VAL A 221 -7.50 16.96 0.67
N ILE A 222 -8.54 16.45 0.03
CA ILE A 222 -9.71 15.90 0.71
C ILE A 222 -9.70 14.39 0.52
N PHE A 223 -9.68 13.66 1.65
CA PHE A 223 -9.78 12.20 1.69
C PHE A 223 -11.18 11.77 2.10
N ASP A 224 -11.70 10.70 1.51
CA ASP A 224 -12.98 10.10 1.89
C ASP A 224 -12.86 9.22 3.15
N GLN A 225 -11.65 8.71 3.42
CA GLN A 225 -11.35 7.84 4.54
C GLN A 225 -9.96 8.14 5.11
N ASN A 226 -9.79 7.97 6.42
CA ASN A 226 -8.54 8.23 7.12
C ASN A 226 -8.05 7.08 8.02
N HIS A 227 -8.76 5.94 8.03
CA HIS A 227 -8.46 4.81 8.91
C HIS A 227 -8.82 3.48 8.23
N TRP A 228 -7.89 2.52 8.24
CA TRP A 228 -8.02 1.19 7.62
C TRP A 228 -7.55 0.09 8.57
N LYS A 229 -8.42 -0.87 8.84
CA LYS A 229 -8.10 -2.09 9.58
C LYS A 229 -7.68 -3.18 8.60
N ILE A 230 -6.38 -3.43 8.51
CA ILE A 230 -5.80 -4.40 7.57
C ILE A 230 -5.85 -5.83 8.13
N GLY A 231 -5.73 -5.95 9.47
CA GLY A 231 -5.66 -7.25 10.15
C GLY A 231 -4.27 -7.88 10.05
N ASN A 232 -4.21 -9.20 9.99
CA ASN A 232 -2.92 -9.91 10.00
C ASN A 232 -2.30 -9.98 8.61
N ILE A 233 -0.97 -9.83 8.52
CA ILE A 233 -0.20 -10.01 7.30
C ILE A 233 0.87 -11.07 7.56
N ASP A 234 0.74 -12.23 6.92
CA ASP A 234 1.66 -13.33 7.07
C ASP A 234 3.04 -13.04 6.46
N PRO A 235 4.08 -13.79 6.84
CA PRO A 235 5.41 -13.66 6.24
C PRO A 235 5.38 -13.69 4.70
N ASN A 236 6.16 -12.83 4.06
CA ASN A 236 6.25 -12.69 2.61
C ASN A 236 4.90 -12.48 1.90
N SER A 237 3.95 -11.87 2.59
CA SER A 237 2.62 -11.55 2.06
C SER A 237 2.37 -10.05 2.04
N ALA A 238 1.40 -9.63 1.23
CA ALA A 238 0.97 -8.24 1.13
C ALA A 238 -0.55 -8.13 1.17
N LYS A 239 -1.03 -6.97 1.62
CA LYS A 239 -2.44 -6.58 1.56
C LYS A 239 -2.57 -5.18 1.00
N THR A 240 -3.62 -4.95 0.24
CA THR A 240 -3.94 -3.65 -0.34
C THR A 240 -5.11 -3.00 0.39
N PHE A 241 -5.11 -1.68 0.38
CA PHE A 241 -6.25 -0.86 0.79
C PHE A 241 -6.34 0.37 -0.11
N SER A 242 -7.55 0.88 -0.29
CA SER A 242 -7.80 1.97 -1.22
C SER A 242 -8.62 3.07 -0.55
N PHE A 243 -8.52 4.27 -1.10
CA PHE A 243 -9.29 5.45 -0.70
C PHE A 243 -9.41 6.41 -1.88
N ASN A 244 -10.42 7.28 -1.80
CA ASN A 244 -10.59 8.37 -2.75
C ASN A 244 -9.93 9.64 -2.22
N VAL A 245 -9.26 10.37 -3.11
CA VAL A 245 -8.68 11.66 -2.81
C VAL A 245 -9.04 12.70 -3.87
N PHE A 246 -9.62 13.82 -3.44
CA PHE A 246 -9.77 15.00 -4.29
C PHE A 246 -8.55 15.90 -4.13
N VAL A 247 -7.93 16.24 -5.27
CA VAL A 247 -6.72 17.06 -5.31
C VAL A 247 -7.06 18.41 -5.93
N PRO A 248 -6.82 19.55 -5.24
CA PRO A 248 -7.07 20.88 -5.79
C PRO A 248 -6.03 21.25 -6.85
N GLU A 249 -6.36 22.25 -7.66
CA GLU A 249 -5.49 22.77 -8.71
C GLU A 249 -4.14 23.27 -8.20
N SER A 250 -4.12 23.84 -7.00
CA SER A 250 -2.91 24.43 -6.39
C SER A 250 -1.76 23.43 -6.18
N LEU A 251 -2.03 22.14 -6.29
CA LEU A 251 -1.02 21.07 -6.16
C LEU A 251 -0.63 20.44 -7.51
N LYS A 252 -1.08 21.00 -8.64
CA LYS A 252 -0.69 20.53 -9.97
C LYS A 252 0.83 20.51 -10.14
N ASN A 253 1.36 19.41 -10.66
CA ASN A 253 2.78 19.15 -10.91
C ASN A 253 3.65 19.11 -9.64
N GLU A 254 3.05 18.81 -8.49
CA GLU A 254 3.75 18.65 -7.23
C GLU A 254 3.68 17.23 -6.69
N PRO A 255 4.64 16.79 -5.86
CA PRO A 255 4.51 15.54 -5.11
C PRO A 255 3.51 15.70 -3.98
N LEU A 256 2.64 14.69 -3.80
CA LEU A 256 1.80 14.54 -2.62
C LEU A 256 2.44 13.51 -1.69
N ARG A 257 2.79 13.92 -0.48
CA ARG A 257 3.40 13.07 0.55
C ARG A 257 2.38 12.74 1.62
N ILE A 258 1.97 11.48 1.68
CA ILE A 258 0.90 11.01 2.57
C ILE A 258 1.51 10.25 3.74
N PRO A 259 1.64 10.87 4.93
CA PRO A 259 2.14 10.19 6.11
C PRO A 259 1.07 9.27 6.69
N MET A 260 1.41 8.00 6.81
CA MET A 260 0.57 6.95 7.39
C MET A 260 1.19 6.45 8.68
N LYS A 261 0.46 6.58 9.79
CA LYS A 261 0.80 5.93 11.04
C LYS A 261 0.29 4.50 11.01
N ILE A 262 1.21 3.55 11.12
CA ILE A 262 0.90 2.12 11.10
C ILE A 262 1.19 1.56 12.48
N THR A 263 0.20 0.90 13.07
CA THR A 263 0.34 0.17 14.33
C THR A 263 0.10 -1.31 14.09
N TYR A 264 0.86 -2.14 14.75
CA TYR A 264 0.70 -3.60 14.67
C TYR A 264 1.22 -4.25 15.96
N SER A 265 0.89 -5.51 16.17
CA SER A 265 1.53 -6.33 17.20
C SER A 265 2.62 -7.17 16.55
N ASN A 266 3.81 -7.14 17.15
CA ASN A 266 4.98 -7.91 16.72
C ASN A 266 4.85 -9.40 17.11
N ALA A 267 5.90 -10.19 16.85
CA ALA A 267 5.94 -11.63 17.20
C ALA A 267 5.83 -11.93 18.70
N HIS A 268 6.18 -10.98 19.56
CA HIS A 268 6.01 -11.10 21.02
C HIS A 268 4.63 -10.65 21.51
N GLY A 269 3.78 -10.07 20.62
CA GLY A 269 2.49 -9.49 20.97
C GLY A 269 2.57 -8.05 21.43
N ASP A 270 3.75 -7.43 21.41
CA ASP A 270 3.96 -6.03 21.78
C ASP A 270 3.47 -5.10 20.68
N LYS A 271 2.80 -4.02 21.08
CA LYS A 271 2.34 -3.01 20.14
C LYS A 271 3.50 -2.18 19.62
N GLN A 272 3.65 -2.18 18.32
CA GLN A 272 4.59 -1.36 17.58
C GLN A 272 3.85 -0.24 16.84
N SER A 273 4.53 0.90 16.67
CA SER A 273 3.99 2.04 15.92
C SER A 273 5.11 2.67 15.10
N LEU A 274 4.86 2.84 13.82
CA LEU A 274 5.81 3.51 12.92
C LEU A 274 5.04 4.40 11.93
N THR A 275 5.72 5.42 11.43
CA THR A 275 5.19 6.26 10.35
C THR A 275 5.91 5.90 9.06
N ARG A 276 5.13 5.68 7.99
CA ARG A 276 5.61 5.53 6.62
C ARG A 276 4.96 6.59 5.75
N VAL A 277 5.65 6.99 4.70
CA VAL A 277 5.16 7.99 3.75
C VAL A 277 4.87 7.30 2.43
N ALA A 278 3.67 7.50 1.89
CA ALA A 278 3.37 7.16 0.52
C ALA A 278 3.53 8.43 -0.33
N ASP A 279 4.42 8.37 -1.31
CA ASP A 279 4.69 9.46 -2.23
C ASP A 279 3.90 9.22 -3.53
N LEU A 280 3.14 10.24 -3.96
CA LEU A 280 2.40 10.28 -5.22
C LEU A 280 2.85 11.50 -5.99
N TYR A 281 2.73 11.47 -7.31
CA TYR A 281 2.91 12.63 -8.17
C TYR A 281 1.56 13.12 -8.71
N ILE A 282 1.32 14.42 -8.68
CA ILE A 282 0.06 15.03 -9.12
C ILE A 282 0.25 15.60 -10.52
N ASN A 283 -0.32 14.94 -11.53
CA ASN A 283 -0.43 15.51 -12.88
C ASN A 283 -1.56 16.52 -12.94
N GLY A 284 -1.46 17.45 -13.90
CA GLY A 284 -2.60 18.25 -14.30
C GLY A 284 -3.60 17.43 -15.12
N LEU A 285 -4.87 17.83 -15.08
CA LEU A 285 -5.90 17.27 -15.93
C LEU A 285 -5.83 17.85 -17.33
N ILE A 286 -5.81 17.00 -18.36
CA ILE A 286 -5.99 17.37 -19.75
C ILE A 286 -7.29 16.74 -20.20
N LYS A 287 -8.28 17.56 -20.60
CA LYS A 287 -9.61 17.09 -20.99
C LYS A 287 -10.09 17.78 -22.26
N PRO A 288 -9.56 17.38 -23.42
CA PRO A 288 -9.98 17.99 -24.70
C PRO A 288 -11.40 17.56 -25.08
N SER A 289 -12.20 18.53 -25.45
CA SER A 289 -13.56 18.36 -25.99
C SER A 289 -13.61 19.01 -27.37
N ILE A 290 -14.36 18.42 -28.31
CA ILE A 290 -14.46 18.89 -29.70
C ILE A 290 -15.80 19.58 -29.93
N TYR A 291 -15.78 20.76 -30.47
CA TYR A 291 -16.97 21.60 -30.72
C TYR A 291 -17.03 22.07 -32.17
N GLY A 292 -18.22 22.47 -32.64
CA GLY A 292 -18.46 23.21 -33.87
C GLY A 292 -18.04 22.50 -35.16
N VAL A 293 -18.02 21.15 -35.16
CA VAL A 293 -17.63 20.40 -36.35
C VAL A 293 -18.61 20.62 -37.49
N LYS A 294 -18.09 21.11 -38.61
CA LYS A 294 -18.83 21.34 -39.84
C LYS A 294 -17.93 21.28 -41.06
N VAL A 295 -18.54 21.12 -42.23
CA VAL A 295 -17.85 21.21 -43.54
C VAL A 295 -18.01 22.60 -44.13
N ILE A 296 -16.90 23.18 -44.53
CA ILE A 296 -16.88 24.43 -45.28
C ILE A 296 -16.07 24.27 -46.56
N GLU A 297 -16.16 25.23 -47.44
CA GLU A 297 -15.26 25.37 -48.58
C GLU A 297 -14.14 26.33 -48.24
N LEU A 298 -12.90 25.83 -48.32
CA LEU A 298 -11.70 26.60 -48.07
C LEU A 298 -10.74 26.42 -49.25
N SER A 299 -10.44 27.50 -49.95
CA SER A 299 -9.53 27.51 -51.12
C SER A 299 -9.92 26.46 -52.18
N GLY A 300 -11.23 26.31 -52.47
CA GLY A 300 -11.76 25.36 -53.46
C GLY A 300 -11.73 23.88 -53.02
N LYS A 301 -11.49 23.60 -51.73
CA LYS A 301 -11.55 22.25 -51.16
C LYS A 301 -12.58 22.18 -50.04
N LYS A 302 -13.35 21.09 -50.02
CA LYS A 302 -14.19 20.78 -48.84
C LYS A 302 -13.28 20.47 -47.67
N THR A 303 -13.48 21.17 -46.58
CA THR A 303 -12.62 21.10 -45.39
C THR A 303 -13.50 20.94 -44.14
N ILE A 304 -13.17 19.99 -43.27
CA ILE A 304 -13.77 19.89 -41.98
C ILE A 304 -13.07 20.86 -41.04
N ILE A 305 -13.87 21.72 -40.43
CA ILE A 305 -13.40 22.63 -39.39
C ILE A 305 -14.06 22.30 -38.05
N GLY A 306 -13.43 22.69 -36.98
CA GLY A 306 -13.93 22.60 -35.61
C GLY A 306 -12.97 23.23 -34.64
N GLU A 307 -13.30 23.18 -33.40
CA GLU A 307 -12.48 23.73 -32.30
C GLU A 307 -12.30 22.65 -31.25
N ILE A 308 -11.11 22.62 -30.62
CA ILE A 308 -10.79 21.77 -29.47
C ILE A 308 -10.65 22.70 -28.29
N LEU A 309 -11.42 22.46 -27.23
CA LEU A 309 -11.32 23.14 -25.95
C LEU A 309 -10.80 22.17 -24.91
N ASN A 310 -9.70 22.51 -24.26
CA ASN A 310 -9.21 21.76 -23.13
C ASN A 310 -9.88 22.28 -21.85
N GLU A 311 -10.84 21.50 -21.34
CA GLU A 311 -11.59 21.79 -20.10
C GLU A 311 -10.80 21.36 -18.83
N GLY A 312 -9.55 20.98 -18.99
CA GLY A 312 -8.63 20.62 -17.90
C GLY A 312 -7.86 21.82 -17.37
N ASN A 313 -6.77 21.58 -16.67
CA ASN A 313 -5.88 22.60 -16.12
C ASN A 313 -4.40 22.40 -16.49
N ALA A 314 -4.12 21.52 -17.43
CA ALA A 314 -2.76 21.29 -17.95
C ALA A 314 -2.75 21.21 -19.47
N ASP A 315 -1.61 21.53 -20.07
CA ASP A 315 -1.43 21.60 -21.50
C ASP A 315 -1.30 20.21 -22.13
N GLY A 316 -2.04 19.97 -23.21
CA GLY A 316 -1.83 18.82 -24.09
C GLY A 316 -0.76 19.17 -25.12
N LEU A 317 0.41 18.53 -25.03
CA LEU A 317 1.57 18.83 -25.86
C LEU A 317 1.53 18.02 -27.17
N PHE A 318 2.06 18.60 -28.27
CA PHE A 318 2.17 17.93 -29.57
C PHE A 318 0.83 17.38 -30.09
N GLY A 319 -0.19 18.25 -30.08
CA GLY A 319 -1.53 17.90 -30.51
C GLY A 319 -1.63 17.52 -32.00
N PHE A 320 -2.36 16.47 -32.31
CA PHE A 320 -2.73 16.06 -33.66
C PHE A 320 -4.23 15.81 -33.73
N VAL A 321 -4.85 16.30 -34.82
CA VAL A 321 -6.21 15.91 -35.20
C VAL A 321 -6.12 14.96 -36.37
N LYS A 322 -6.72 13.79 -36.22
CA LYS A 322 -6.80 12.75 -37.25
C LYS A 322 -8.25 12.49 -37.61
N LEU A 323 -8.54 12.50 -38.90
CA LEU A 323 -9.86 12.17 -39.46
C LEU A 323 -9.84 10.74 -39.99
N LEU A 324 -10.78 9.91 -39.55
CA LEU A 324 -11.00 8.56 -40.05
C LEU A 324 -12.41 8.45 -40.64
N PRO A 325 -12.55 7.91 -41.87
CA PRO A 325 -13.88 7.55 -42.39
C PRO A 325 -14.47 6.38 -41.60
N ARG A 326 -15.81 6.33 -41.50
CA ARG A 326 -16.57 5.23 -40.95
C ARG A 326 -17.59 4.75 -41.95
N GLY A 327 -17.93 3.45 -41.86
CA GLY A 327 -18.91 2.85 -42.79
C GLY A 327 -18.46 2.91 -44.25
N ASP A 328 -19.40 3.20 -45.14
CA ASP A 328 -19.19 3.24 -46.60
C ASP A 328 -18.69 4.59 -47.14
N SER A 329 -18.13 5.43 -46.23
CA SER A 329 -17.59 6.72 -46.61
C SER A 329 -16.33 6.57 -47.49
N ASN A 330 -16.27 7.30 -48.62
CA ASN A 330 -15.12 7.32 -49.52
C ASN A 330 -14.06 8.37 -49.14
N ILE A 331 -14.23 9.01 -47.99
CA ILE A 331 -13.23 9.93 -47.43
C ILE A 331 -11.97 9.19 -47.07
N LYS A 332 -10.81 9.76 -47.37
CA LYS A 332 -9.53 9.25 -46.95
C LYS A 332 -9.17 9.70 -45.54
N GLU A 333 -8.37 8.90 -44.87
CA GLU A 333 -7.68 9.32 -43.65
C GLU A 333 -6.82 10.56 -43.93
N SER A 334 -6.94 11.56 -43.08
CA SER A 334 -6.13 12.79 -43.10
C SER A 334 -5.82 13.25 -41.69
N SER A 335 -4.75 14.03 -41.50
CA SER A 335 -4.33 14.52 -40.20
C SER A 335 -3.76 15.92 -40.28
N GLN A 336 -3.86 16.64 -39.17
CA GLN A 336 -3.28 17.96 -38.97
C GLN A 336 -2.57 18.03 -37.62
N TYR A 337 -1.39 18.62 -37.61
CA TYR A 337 -0.69 19.04 -36.38
C TYR A 337 -1.26 20.36 -35.89
N ILE A 338 -1.60 20.42 -34.58
CA ILE A 338 -2.24 21.58 -33.94
C ILE A 338 -1.42 22.19 -32.81
N ASP A 339 -0.19 21.67 -32.57
CA ASP A 339 0.77 22.12 -31.56
C ASP A 339 0.27 21.88 -30.12
N GLU A 340 0.08 22.87 -29.32
CA GLU A 340 -0.30 22.80 -27.90
C GLU A 340 -1.79 23.05 -27.72
N ILE A 341 -2.41 22.28 -26.80
CA ILE A 341 -3.83 22.42 -26.44
C ILE A 341 -3.88 23.00 -25.02
N GLU A 342 -3.79 24.32 -24.94
CA GLU A 342 -3.79 25.06 -23.67
C GLU A 342 -5.18 24.96 -22.96
N PRO A 343 -5.24 24.97 -21.60
CA PRO A 343 -6.49 25.08 -20.87
C PRO A 343 -7.28 26.33 -21.23
N ASP A 344 -8.61 26.23 -21.29
CA ASP A 344 -9.57 27.31 -21.54
C ASP A 344 -9.32 28.11 -22.85
N SER A 345 -8.46 27.60 -23.73
CA SER A 345 -8.11 28.23 -25.00
C SER A 345 -8.61 27.38 -26.17
N PRO A 346 -9.62 27.83 -26.94
CA PRO A 346 -10.08 27.09 -28.11
C PRO A 346 -9.01 27.02 -29.21
N VAL A 347 -8.63 25.82 -29.61
CA VAL A 347 -7.67 25.58 -30.70
C VAL A 347 -8.45 25.16 -31.94
N PRO A 348 -8.51 26.00 -33.00
CA PRO A 348 -9.19 25.65 -34.22
C PRO A 348 -8.40 24.63 -35.04
N PHE A 349 -9.11 23.71 -35.66
CA PHE A 349 -8.54 22.78 -36.64
C PHE A 349 -9.26 22.90 -37.99
N ASN A 350 -8.52 22.59 -39.08
CA ASN A 350 -9.04 22.54 -40.43
C ASN A 350 -8.42 21.37 -41.19
N VAL A 351 -9.16 20.30 -41.37
CA VAL A 351 -8.67 19.10 -42.04
C VAL A 351 -9.32 19.02 -43.45
N PRO A 352 -8.55 19.17 -44.53
CA PRO A 352 -9.05 19.03 -45.87
C PRO A 352 -9.59 17.61 -46.10
N ILE A 353 -10.75 17.54 -46.77
CA ILE A 353 -11.35 16.25 -47.14
C ILE A 353 -10.67 15.75 -48.41
N GLU A 354 -9.99 14.64 -48.31
CA GLU A 354 -9.52 13.85 -49.43
C GLU A 354 -10.42 12.65 -49.65
N SER A 355 -10.56 12.17 -50.90
CA SER A 355 -11.41 11.03 -51.21
C SER A 355 -10.73 10.00 -52.09
N ASN A 356 -11.19 8.78 -52.07
CA ASN A 356 -10.87 7.74 -53.02
C ASN A 356 -11.80 7.87 -54.26
N GLY A 357 -11.28 8.53 -55.28
CA GLY A 357 -12.07 8.90 -56.47
C GLY A 357 -12.82 10.22 -56.29
N LEU A 358 -13.98 10.34 -56.98
CA LEU A 358 -14.83 11.53 -56.80
C LEU A 358 -15.44 11.53 -55.39
N LEU A 359 -15.38 12.66 -54.71
CA LEU A 359 -15.98 12.86 -53.40
C LEU A 359 -17.51 12.72 -53.55
N SER A 360 -18.11 11.78 -52.83
CA SER A 360 -19.55 11.64 -52.77
C SER A 360 -20.17 12.77 -51.96
N PHE A 361 -21.36 13.22 -52.40
CA PHE A 361 -22.16 14.19 -51.66
C PHE A 361 -23.18 13.47 -50.77
N GLY A 362 -23.62 14.11 -49.71
CA GLY A 362 -24.53 13.57 -48.72
C GLY A 362 -23.91 13.41 -47.34
N GLU A 363 -24.47 12.52 -46.56
CA GLU A 363 -24.04 12.26 -45.20
C GLU A 363 -22.87 11.27 -45.17
N HIS A 364 -21.88 11.54 -44.34
CA HIS A 364 -20.72 10.72 -44.13
C HIS A 364 -20.45 10.60 -42.64
N ASP A 365 -20.34 9.36 -42.15
CA ASP A 365 -19.91 9.10 -40.80
C ASP A 365 -18.41 9.17 -40.72
N ILE A 366 -17.92 9.93 -39.74
CA ILE A 366 -16.49 10.14 -39.50
C ILE A 366 -16.15 9.98 -38.03
N ARG A 367 -14.90 9.66 -37.79
CA ARG A 367 -14.28 9.69 -36.46
C ARG A 367 -13.17 10.72 -36.48
N ILE A 368 -13.21 11.64 -35.53
CA ILE A 368 -12.13 12.58 -35.26
C ILE A 368 -11.38 12.07 -34.04
N ILE A 369 -10.07 11.91 -34.17
CA ILE A 369 -9.18 11.50 -33.07
C ILE A 369 -8.27 12.69 -32.78
N VAL A 370 -8.26 13.13 -31.53
CA VAL A 370 -7.29 14.09 -31.00
C VAL A 370 -6.27 13.32 -30.18
N SER A 371 -5.00 13.34 -30.58
CA SER A 371 -3.90 12.76 -29.83
C SER A 371 -3.01 13.89 -29.30
N TYR A 372 -2.50 13.69 -28.08
CA TYR A 372 -1.61 14.64 -27.40
C TYR A 372 -0.72 13.90 -26.39
N LYS A 373 0.29 14.57 -25.88
CA LYS A 373 1.13 14.08 -24.78
C LYS A 373 0.94 14.93 -23.54
N ASP A 374 1.00 14.29 -22.38
CA ASP A 374 1.00 14.99 -21.10
C ASP A 374 2.40 15.50 -20.68
N ALA A 375 2.51 16.06 -19.47
CA ALA A 375 3.77 16.58 -18.93
C ALA A 375 4.87 15.52 -18.76
N VAL A 376 4.51 14.25 -18.56
CA VAL A 376 5.46 13.13 -18.46
C VAL A 376 5.72 12.45 -19.81
N ARG A 377 5.16 13.00 -20.90
CA ARG A 377 5.29 12.55 -22.29
C ARG A 377 4.52 11.28 -22.62
N ASP A 378 3.57 10.87 -21.79
CA ASP A 378 2.67 9.78 -22.12
C ASP A 378 1.66 10.23 -23.19
N GLU A 379 1.36 9.35 -24.14
CA GLU A 379 0.44 9.63 -25.25
C GLU A 379 -1.00 9.30 -24.87
N HIS A 380 -1.89 10.25 -25.11
CA HIS A 380 -3.33 10.14 -24.88
C HIS A 380 -4.11 10.39 -26.16
N THR A 381 -5.31 9.81 -26.25
CA THR A 381 -6.21 10.00 -27.38
C THR A 381 -7.64 10.20 -26.93
N VAL A 382 -8.33 11.15 -27.54
CA VAL A 382 -9.78 11.37 -27.41
C VAL A 382 -10.43 11.16 -28.77
N THR A 383 -11.55 10.45 -28.80
CA THR A 383 -12.27 10.14 -30.03
C THR A 383 -13.65 10.80 -30.02
N TYR A 384 -14.02 11.38 -31.16
CA TYR A 384 -15.32 11.98 -31.39
C TYR A 384 -15.94 11.44 -32.68
N ASP A 385 -17.06 10.72 -32.57
CA ASP A 385 -17.82 10.19 -33.70
C ASP A 385 -18.92 11.17 -34.08
N THR A 386 -19.00 11.52 -35.34
CA THR A 386 -20.03 12.44 -35.86
C THR A 386 -20.36 12.15 -37.32
N THR A 387 -21.51 12.64 -37.77
CA THR A 387 -21.93 12.62 -39.16
C THR A 387 -21.79 14.03 -39.74
N ILE A 388 -21.15 14.15 -40.89
CA ILE A 388 -21.03 15.41 -41.63
C ILE A 388 -21.81 15.33 -42.94
N THR A 389 -22.33 16.46 -43.39
CA THR A 389 -23.01 16.53 -44.69
C THR A 389 -22.13 17.28 -45.70
N ILE A 390 -21.82 16.63 -46.80
CA ILE A 390 -21.06 17.23 -47.90
C ILE A 390 -22.06 17.65 -48.99
N VAL A 391 -22.15 18.97 -49.23
CA VAL A 391 -23.01 19.52 -50.26
C VAL A 391 -22.20 19.85 -51.53
N PRO A 392 -22.80 19.82 -52.72
CA PRO A 392 -22.16 20.27 -53.94
C PRO A 392 -21.63 21.70 -53.82
N PHE A 393 -20.69 22.09 -54.69
CA PHE A 393 -20.29 23.48 -54.81
C PHE A 393 -21.48 24.30 -55.27
N GLU A 394 -21.85 25.38 -54.55
CA GLU A 394 -22.74 26.38 -55.03
C GLU A 394 -21.96 27.26 -56.03
N ASP A 395 -22.25 27.09 -57.28
CA ASP A 395 -21.72 27.97 -58.33
C ASP A 395 -22.46 29.33 -58.25
N ASN A 396 -22.02 30.18 -57.31
CA ASN A 396 -22.51 31.55 -57.17
C ASN A 396 -21.98 32.40 -58.36
N THR A 397 -22.12 31.91 -59.57
CA THR A 397 -22.07 32.80 -60.73
C THR A 397 -23.32 33.63 -60.71
N ASP A 398 -23.17 34.84 -60.13
CA ASP A 398 -24.23 35.84 -60.18
C ASP A 398 -24.41 36.30 -61.65
N TYR A 399 -25.10 35.45 -62.39
CA TYR A 399 -25.49 35.80 -63.80
C TYR A 399 -26.34 37.08 -63.85
N GLY A 400 -26.94 37.50 -62.74
CA GLY A 400 -27.74 38.70 -62.63
C GLY A 400 -26.93 39.96 -62.87
N SER A 401 -25.70 40.03 -62.39
CA SER A 401 -24.81 41.17 -62.59
C SER A 401 -24.24 41.24 -64.01
N MET A 402 -23.97 40.05 -64.61
CA MET A 402 -23.54 40.03 -66.05
C MET A 402 -24.68 40.41 -67.00
N ILE A 403 -25.90 39.91 -66.78
CA ILE A 403 -27.06 40.24 -67.57
C ILE A 403 -27.41 41.73 -67.41
N GLY A 404 -27.38 42.25 -66.19
CA GLY A 404 -27.56 43.72 -65.91
C GLY A 404 -26.53 44.59 -66.63
N GLY A 405 -25.25 44.16 -66.64
CA GLY A 405 -24.19 44.86 -67.37
C GLY A 405 -24.37 44.84 -68.89
N LEU A 406 -24.81 43.69 -69.45
CA LEU A 406 -25.08 43.64 -70.90
C LEU A 406 -26.32 44.45 -71.33
N ILE A 407 -27.36 44.49 -70.50
CA ILE A 407 -28.54 45.34 -70.74
C ILE A 407 -28.17 46.81 -70.64
N PHE A 408 -27.38 47.19 -69.62
CA PHE A 408 -26.89 48.57 -69.50
C PHE A 408 -26.05 48.99 -70.70
N LEU A 409 -25.15 48.15 -71.16
CA LEU A 409 -24.32 48.41 -72.36
C LEU A 409 -25.18 48.49 -73.58
N ALA A 410 -26.19 47.71 -73.77
CA ALA A 410 -27.13 47.78 -74.91
C ALA A 410 -27.92 49.07 -74.88
N ILE A 411 -28.34 49.59 -73.72
CA ILE A 411 -29.06 50.87 -73.57
C ILE A 411 -28.14 52.02 -73.88
N VAL A 412 -26.88 52.00 -73.39
CA VAL A 412 -25.90 53.06 -73.72
C VAL A 412 -25.59 53.11 -75.17
N ILE A 413 -25.44 52.01 -75.91
CA ILE A 413 -25.25 51.94 -77.35
C ILE A 413 -26.50 52.46 -78.09
N ALA A 414 -27.70 52.16 -77.68
CA ALA A 414 -28.94 52.63 -78.27
C ALA A 414 -29.15 54.12 -78.09
N ILE A 415 -28.68 54.74 -76.99
CA ILE A 415 -28.77 56.18 -76.76
C ILE A 415 -27.67 56.94 -77.51
N GLY A 416 -26.48 56.34 -77.69
CA GLY A 416 -25.38 56.95 -78.42
C GLY A 416 -25.51 56.93 -79.95
N TYR A 417 -26.51 56.22 -80.48
CA TYR A 417 -26.76 56.09 -81.95
C TYR A 417 -27.87 57.00 -82.43
N LYS A 418 -28.33 57.95 -81.63
CA LYS A 418 -29.28 58.95 -81.93
C LYS A 418 -28.61 60.37 -81.86
#